data_8c13ad1bbcf922e8cd4324f2cc949034
#
_entry.id   8c13ad1bbcf922e8cd4324f2cc949034
#
_cell.length_a   1.000
_cell.length_b   1.000
_cell.length_c   1.000
_cell.angle_alpha   90.00
_cell.angle_beta   90.00
_cell.angle_gamma   90.00
#
_symmetry.space_group_name_H-M   'P 1'
#
loop_
_entity.id
_entity.type
_entity.pdbx_description
1 polymer ?
#
loop_
_entity_poly.entity_id
_entity_poly.type
_entity_poly.pdbx_seq_one_letter_code
_entity_poly.pdbx_strand_id
1 'polypeptide(L)'
;EISLGLVGSEMCIRDRNGWFHYAKLYAATAGCIGFMMLKYKWSIGKTEWFKVFPFLIVAINILIAVCSDFESAIKGGINGGWWFSNEGVWLYGGWWNWLNGIAGLINIFCMTGWWGIYSSKKQDDMLWPDMTIWFIVAYDIWNFTYTYNNLPTHTWYCGVALLLAPTFANALWNKGGWIQNRANTLAIWCMFAQVFPLFQVDGIFATLPCLLYTSPSPRDRG
;
A
#
# COMPACT_ATOMS: atom_id res chain seq x y z
N GLU A 1 -28.37 -20.37 1.50
CA GLU A 1 -27.87 -19.40 2.54
C GLU A 1 -26.48 -18.85 2.22
N ILE A 2 -25.56 -19.63 1.65
CA ILE A 2 -24.21 -19.17 1.27
C ILE A 2 -24.25 -18.14 0.14
N SER A 3 -25.16 -18.28 -0.84
CA SER A 3 -25.30 -17.35 -1.96
C SER A 3 -25.86 -15.98 -1.55
N LEU A 4 -26.76 -15.93 -0.57
CA LEU A 4 -27.31 -14.68 -0.02
C LEU A 4 -26.27 -13.91 0.80
N GLY A 5 -25.39 -14.62 1.50
CA GLY A 5 -24.26 -14.01 2.23
C GLY A 5 -23.25 -13.38 1.28
N LEU A 6 -22.97 -14.01 0.14
CA LEU A 6 -22.06 -13.49 -0.87
C LEU A 6 -22.63 -12.23 -1.56
N VAL A 7 -23.89 -12.25 -1.94
CA VAL A 7 -24.58 -11.09 -2.54
C VAL A 7 -24.69 -9.94 -1.57
N GLY A 8 -24.97 -10.22 -0.29
CA GLY A 8 -24.99 -9.21 0.75
C GLY A 8 -23.60 -8.58 1.02
N SER A 9 -22.54 -9.38 0.94
CA SER A 9 -21.17 -8.87 1.09
C SER A 9 -20.74 -8.03 -0.12
N GLU A 10 -21.12 -8.40 -1.34
CA GLU A 10 -20.86 -7.62 -2.55
C GLU A 10 -21.56 -6.25 -2.53
N MET A 11 -22.81 -6.20 -2.07
CA MET A 11 -23.52 -4.92 -1.90
C MET A 11 -22.86 -4.04 -0.83
N CYS A 12 -22.47 -4.61 0.32
CA CYS A 12 -21.76 -3.86 1.35
C CYS A 12 -20.37 -3.36 0.91
N ILE A 13 -19.68 -4.12 0.06
CA ILE A 13 -18.39 -3.73 -0.52
C ILE A 13 -18.60 -2.55 -1.47
N ARG A 14 -19.61 -2.61 -2.32
CA ARG A 14 -19.91 -1.59 -3.32
C ARG A 14 -20.31 -0.25 -2.72
N ASP A 15 -21.05 -0.27 -1.62
CA ASP A 15 -21.56 0.95 -0.98
C ASP A 15 -20.55 1.64 -0.06
N ARG A 16 -19.47 0.95 0.33
CA ARG A 16 -18.45 1.46 1.26
C ARG A 16 -17.10 1.80 0.61
N ASN A 17 -16.87 1.40 -0.64
CA ASN A 17 -15.58 1.62 -1.30
C ASN A 17 -15.58 2.94 -2.06
N GLY A 18 -14.88 3.92 -1.52
CA GLY A 18 -14.58 5.18 -2.20
C GLY A 18 -13.55 5.01 -3.34
N TRP A 19 -13.28 6.09 -4.04
CA TRP A 19 -12.33 6.14 -5.15
C TRP A 19 -10.93 5.59 -4.81
N PHE A 20 -10.49 5.79 -3.57
CA PHE A 20 -9.18 5.39 -3.09
C PHE A 20 -8.98 3.87 -3.14
N HIS A 21 -9.97 3.10 -2.69
CA HIS A 21 -9.93 1.64 -2.72
C HIS A 21 -9.88 1.10 -4.14
N TYR A 22 -10.68 1.65 -5.03
CA TYR A 22 -10.64 1.28 -6.45
C TYR A 22 -9.30 1.63 -7.10
N ALA A 23 -8.77 2.82 -6.83
CA ALA A 23 -7.47 3.24 -7.34
C ALA A 23 -6.34 2.29 -6.87
N LYS A 24 -6.35 1.90 -5.59
CA LYS A 24 -5.40 0.93 -5.04
C LYS A 24 -5.55 -0.46 -5.66
N LEU A 25 -6.77 -0.94 -5.81
CA LEU A 25 -7.04 -2.24 -6.42
C LEU A 25 -6.55 -2.29 -7.87
N TYR A 26 -6.93 -1.31 -8.68
CA TYR A 26 -6.53 -1.26 -10.07
C TYR A 26 -5.02 -1.08 -10.23
N ALA A 27 -4.39 -0.23 -9.42
CA ALA A 27 -2.95 -0.05 -9.44
C ALA A 27 -2.20 -1.34 -9.03
N ALA A 28 -2.67 -2.04 -8.00
CA ALA A 28 -2.09 -3.31 -7.58
C ALA A 28 -2.23 -4.40 -8.65
N THR A 29 -3.43 -4.53 -9.24
CA THR A 29 -3.71 -5.51 -10.31
C THR A 29 -2.89 -5.21 -11.56
N ALA A 30 -2.88 -3.96 -12.01
CA ALA A 30 -2.07 -3.53 -13.15
C ALA A 30 -0.58 -3.76 -12.90
N GLY A 31 -0.11 -3.50 -11.68
CA GLY A 31 1.26 -3.77 -11.25
C GLY A 31 1.62 -5.25 -11.40
N CYS A 32 0.80 -6.14 -10.86
CA CYS A 32 1.04 -7.57 -10.97
C CYS A 32 1.05 -8.06 -12.43
N ILE A 33 0.07 -7.62 -13.24
CA ILE A 33 0.02 -8.00 -14.67
C ILE A 33 1.27 -7.50 -15.40
N GLY A 34 1.63 -6.22 -15.25
CA GLY A 34 2.80 -5.66 -15.91
C GLY A 34 4.11 -6.30 -15.48
N PHE A 35 4.25 -6.66 -14.21
CA PHE A 35 5.42 -7.39 -13.73
C PHE A 35 5.50 -8.81 -14.29
N MET A 36 4.36 -9.50 -14.43
CA MET A 36 4.31 -10.79 -15.13
C MET A 36 4.69 -10.65 -16.60
N MET A 37 4.24 -9.58 -17.29
CA MET A 37 4.61 -9.31 -18.68
C MET A 37 6.13 -9.13 -18.85
N LEU A 38 6.78 -8.42 -17.92
CA LEU A 38 8.23 -8.28 -17.91
C LEU A 38 8.94 -9.59 -17.58
N LYS A 39 8.46 -10.29 -16.55
CA LYS A 39 9.02 -11.55 -16.07
C LYS A 39 9.04 -12.63 -17.17
N TYR A 40 7.92 -12.84 -17.81
CA TYR A 40 7.75 -13.88 -18.83
C TYR A 40 7.98 -13.36 -20.25
N LYS A 41 8.40 -12.12 -20.42
CA LYS A 41 8.61 -11.49 -21.73
C LYS A 41 7.38 -11.66 -22.63
N TRP A 42 6.23 -11.37 -22.09
CA TRP A 42 4.95 -11.54 -22.76
C TRP A 42 4.50 -10.22 -23.41
N SER A 43 4.04 -10.28 -24.66
CA SER A 43 3.50 -9.12 -25.40
C SER A 43 4.48 -7.93 -25.36
N ILE A 44 4.01 -6.74 -24.97
CA ILE A 44 4.84 -5.52 -24.87
C ILE A 44 5.94 -5.61 -23.81
N GLY A 45 5.85 -6.55 -22.87
CA GLY A 45 6.92 -6.82 -21.88
C GLY A 45 8.25 -7.30 -22.48
N LYS A 46 8.29 -7.60 -23.79
CA LYS A 46 9.51 -7.89 -24.52
C LYS A 46 10.31 -6.62 -24.90
N THR A 47 9.65 -5.49 -24.91
CA THR A 47 10.24 -4.23 -25.37
C THR A 47 11.04 -3.55 -24.27
N GLU A 48 12.21 -3.00 -24.62
CA GLU A 48 13.08 -2.35 -23.63
C GLU A 48 12.41 -1.15 -22.95
N TRP A 49 11.61 -0.38 -23.67
CA TRP A 49 10.94 0.77 -23.08
C TRP A 49 9.90 0.41 -22.02
N PHE A 50 9.37 -0.81 -22.04
CA PHE A 50 8.42 -1.26 -21.04
C PHE A 50 9.03 -1.41 -19.62
N LYS A 51 10.36 -1.35 -19.49
CA LYS A 51 11.06 -1.27 -18.21
C LYS A 51 10.72 -0.02 -17.40
N VAL A 52 10.17 1.00 -18.02
CA VAL A 52 9.65 2.19 -17.30
C VAL A 52 8.38 1.88 -16.50
N PHE A 53 7.63 0.85 -16.89
CA PHE A 53 6.35 0.51 -16.26
C PHE A 53 6.46 0.23 -14.75
N PRO A 54 7.41 -0.56 -14.22
CA PRO A 54 7.57 -0.74 -12.78
C PRO A 54 7.77 0.57 -12.03
N PHE A 55 8.57 1.49 -12.58
CA PHE A 55 8.75 2.81 -12.00
C PHE A 55 7.42 3.58 -11.96
N LEU A 56 6.69 3.65 -13.06
CA LEU A 56 5.43 4.38 -13.14
C LEU A 56 4.38 3.83 -12.19
N ILE A 57 4.21 2.50 -12.12
CA ILE A 57 3.18 1.92 -11.26
C ILE A 57 3.50 2.10 -9.78
N VAL A 58 4.77 2.03 -9.39
CA VAL A 58 5.20 2.29 -8.01
C VAL A 58 5.02 3.77 -7.68
N ALA A 59 5.41 4.68 -8.58
CA ALA A 59 5.22 6.12 -8.41
C ALA A 59 3.73 6.47 -8.24
N ILE A 60 2.84 5.89 -9.05
CA ILE A 60 1.39 6.09 -8.93
C ILE A 60 0.89 5.59 -7.57
N ASN A 61 1.33 4.42 -7.10
CA ASN A 61 0.93 3.91 -5.79
C ASN A 61 1.41 4.81 -4.64
N ILE A 62 2.61 5.36 -4.74
CA ILE A 62 3.13 6.34 -3.77
C ILE A 62 2.30 7.62 -3.84
N LEU A 63 2.01 8.15 -5.03
CA LEU A 63 1.20 9.36 -5.19
C LEU A 63 -0.20 9.22 -4.62
N ILE A 64 -0.86 8.08 -4.79
CA ILE A 64 -2.16 7.81 -4.16
C ILE A 64 -2.05 7.90 -2.63
N ALA A 65 -0.99 7.37 -2.03
CA ALA A 65 -0.77 7.46 -0.60
C ALA A 65 -0.45 8.90 -0.16
N VAL A 66 0.35 9.65 -0.93
CA VAL A 66 0.64 11.07 -0.70
C VAL A 66 -0.63 11.91 -0.73
N CYS A 67 -1.53 11.69 -1.68
CA CYS A 67 -2.82 12.38 -1.75
C CYS A 67 -3.67 12.09 -0.50
N SER A 68 -3.69 10.84 -0.04
CA SER A 68 -4.39 10.46 1.19
C SER A 68 -3.77 11.10 2.43
N ASP A 69 -2.44 11.21 2.50
CA ASP A 69 -1.75 11.93 3.58
C ASP A 69 -2.16 13.41 3.60
N PHE A 70 -2.13 14.09 2.47
CA PHE A 70 -2.51 15.50 2.39
C PHE A 70 -4.00 15.72 2.72
N GLU A 71 -4.88 14.82 2.28
CA GLU A 71 -6.28 14.87 2.66
C GLU A 71 -6.44 14.73 4.18
N SER A 72 -5.76 13.78 4.79
CA SER A 72 -5.79 13.57 6.24
C SER A 72 -5.19 14.75 7.01
N ALA A 73 -4.12 15.37 6.48
CA ALA A 73 -3.53 16.57 7.07
C ALA A 73 -4.51 17.75 7.09
N ILE A 74 -5.27 17.93 6.02
CA ILE A 74 -6.26 19.00 5.90
C ILE A 74 -7.45 18.75 6.84
N LYS A 75 -8.00 17.53 6.80
CA LYS A 75 -9.21 17.18 7.55
C LYS A 75 -8.95 17.01 9.05
N GLY A 76 -7.79 16.47 9.43
CA GLY A 76 -7.38 16.30 10.82
C GLY A 76 -6.98 17.61 11.52
N GLY A 77 -6.63 18.65 10.73
CA GLY A 77 -6.20 19.95 11.24
C GLY A 77 -4.78 19.94 11.85
N ILE A 78 -4.30 21.13 12.21
CA ILE A 78 -2.89 21.32 12.61
C ILE A 78 -2.54 20.61 13.93
N ASN A 79 -3.48 20.50 14.84
CA ASN A 79 -3.27 19.87 16.16
C ASN A 79 -3.51 18.35 16.12
N GLY A 80 -3.92 17.81 14.97
CA GLY A 80 -4.33 16.45 14.81
C GLY A 80 -5.75 16.14 15.29
N GLY A 81 -6.44 15.29 14.58
CA GLY A 81 -7.80 14.89 14.90
C GLY A 81 -8.29 13.71 14.10
N TRP A 82 -9.33 13.07 14.62
CA TRP A 82 -10.03 12.01 13.92
C TRP A 82 -11.04 12.62 12.94
N TRP A 83 -11.12 12.03 11.76
CA TRP A 83 -12.12 12.40 10.78
C TRP A 83 -12.70 11.14 10.12
N PHE A 84 -13.95 11.23 9.71
CA PHE A 84 -14.64 10.10 9.09
C PHE A 84 -14.52 10.20 7.58
N SER A 85 -13.94 9.16 6.96
CA SER A 85 -13.76 9.12 5.51
C SER A 85 -15.06 8.78 4.77
N ASN A 86 -15.12 9.11 3.48
CA ASN A 86 -16.23 8.73 2.62
C ASN A 86 -16.38 7.20 2.47
N GLU A 87 -15.36 6.46 2.88
CA GLU A 87 -15.27 5.01 2.83
C GLU A 87 -15.79 4.34 4.11
N GLY A 88 -16.34 5.13 5.03
CA GLY A 88 -16.92 4.64 6.26
C GLY A 88 -15.90 4.23 7.33
N VAL A 89 -14.66 4.74 7.25
CA VAL A 89 -13.57 4.42 8.17
C VAL A 89 -13.11 5.68 8.89
N TRP A 90 -12.83 5.56 10.19
CA TRP A 90 -12.20 6.61 10.97
C TRP A 90 -10.70 6.67 10.68
N LEU A 91 -10.26 7.82 10.22
CA LEU A 91 -8.87 8.12 9.95
C LEU A 91 -8.34 9.17 10.92
N TYR A 92 -7.03 9.16 11.14
CA TYR A 92 -6.36 10.14 11.99
C TYR A 92 -5.42 11.01 11.16
N GLY A 93 -5.49 12.31 11.32
CA GLY A 93 -4.69 13.23 10.53
C GLY A 93 -4.13 14.37 11.37
N GLY A 94 -3.05 15.01 10.88
CA GLY A 94 -2.41 16.12 11.53
C GLY A 94 -1.26 16.69 10.70
N TRP A 95 -0.47 17.61 11.29
CA TRP A 95 0.65 18.25 10.59
C TRP A 95 1.72 17.25 10.12
N TRP A 96 1.87 16.13 10.83
CA TRP A 96 2.82 15.05 10.46
C TRP A 96 2.52 14.39 9.12
N ASN A 97 1.24 14.37 8.70
CA ASN A 97 0.86 13.85 7.38
C ASN A 97 1.43 14.71 6.24
N TRP A 98 1.60 16.02 6.44
CA TRP A 98 2.33 16.86 5.48
C TRP A 98 3.76 16.40 5.29
N LEU A 99 4.47 16.15 6.39
CA LEU A 99 5.87 15.66 6.32
C LEU A 99 5.94 14.28 5.66
N ASN A 100 5.02 13.39 6.00
CA ASN A 100 4.99 12.06 5.41
C ASN A 100 4.65 12.10 3.90
N GLY A 101 3.74 12.96 3.50
CA GLY A 101 3.43 13.19 2.08
C GLY A 101 4.64 13.72 1.30
N ILE A 102 5.38 14.68 1.86
CA ILE A 102 6.64 15.18 1.27
C ILE A 102 7.68 14.06 1.18
N ALA A 103 7.83 13.26 2.23
CA ALA A 103 8.74 12.11 2.22
C ALA A 103 8.36 11.09 1.14
N GLY A 104 7.06 10.89 0.89
CA GLY A 104 6.57 10.07 -0.22
C GLY A 104 6.99 10.61 -1.59
N LEU A 105 6.89 11.91 -1.80
CA LEU A 105 7.39 12.54 -3.03
C LEU A 105 8.90 12.36 -3.21
N ILE A 106 9.67 12.52 -2.13
CA ILE A 106 11.12 12.28 -2.14
C ILE A 106 11.42 10.83 -2.51
N ASN A 107 10.68 9.86 -1.99
CA ASN A 107 10.83 8.45 -2.36
C ASN A 107 10.68 8.22 -3.87
N ILE A 108 9.74 8.91 -4.54
CA ILE A 108 9.60 8.82 -6.00
C ILE A 108 10.87 9.29 -6.71
N PHE A 109 11.44 10.42 -6.29
CA PHE A 109 12.68 10.93 -6.89
C PHE A 109 13.90 10.05 -6.60
N CYS A 110 13.89 9.30 -5.50
CA CYS A 110 14.96 8.37 -5.14
C CYS A 110 14.90 7.03 -5.89
N MET A 111 13.81 6.75 -6.61
CA MET A 111 13.73 5.55 -7.45
C MET A 111 14.55 5.73 -8.73
N THR A 112 15.66 5.04 -8.80
CA THR A 112 16.61 5.12 -9.94
C THR A 112 16.84 3.75 -10.56
N GLY A 113 17.56 3.71 -11.66
CA GLY A 113 18.07 2.47 -12.26
C GLY A 113 17.02 1.56 -12.88
N TRP A 114 15.84 2.07 -13.23
CA TRP A 114 14.76 1.27 -13.84
C TRP A 114 15.15 0.62 -15.17
N TRP A 115 16.08 1.19 -15.91
CA TRP A 115 16.63 0.60 -17.14
C TRP A 115 17.43 -0.67 -16.87
N GLY A 116 17.92 -0.85 -15.64
CA GLY A 116 18.60 -2.08 -15.17
C GLY A 116 17.66 -3.21 -14.83
N ILE A 117 16.34 -3.04 -14.93
CA ILE A 117 15.35 -4.10 -14.67
C ILE A 117 15.51 -5.20 -15.72
N TYR A 118 15.52 -6.44 -15.25
CA TYR A 118 15.61 -7.61 -16.12
C TYR A 118 14.84 -8.79 -15.56
N SER A 119 14.48 -9.71 -16.44
CA SER A 119 13.98 -11.03 -16.08
C SER A 119 15.14 -11.96 -15.77
N SER A 120 15.04 -12.76 -14.72
CA SER A 120 16.04 -13.80 -14.43
C SER A 120 16.21 -14.76 -15.61
N LYS A 121 17.36 -15.46 -15.69
CA LYS A 121 17.64 -16.41 -16.78
C LYS A 121 16.57 -17.49 -16.93
N LYS A 122 16.02 -17.94 -15.81
CA LYS A 122 14.93 -18.93 -15.76
C LYS A 122 13.53 -18.32 -15.92
N GLN A 123 13.45 -16.99 -16.06
CA GLN A 123 12.18 -16.24 -16.03
C GLN A 123 11.35 -16.48 -14.77
N ASP A 124 12.03 -16.76 -13.66
CA ASP A 124 11.39 -17.02 -12.38
C ASP A 124 11.05 -15.71 -11.65
N ASP A 125 11.83 -14.65 -11.92
CA ASP A 125 11.71 -13.37 -11.23
C ASP A 125 11.98 -12.17 -12.13
N MET A 126 11.25 -11.07 -11.84
CA MET A 126 11.60 -9.73 -12.31
C MET A 126 12.47 -9.06 -11.26
N LEU A 127 13.68 -8.70 -11.64
CA LEU A 127 14.68 -8.15 -10.75
C LEU A 127 14.98 -6.68 -11.07
N TRP A 128 15.02 -5.86 -10.01
CA TRP A 128 15.40 -4.45 -10.07
C TRP A 128 16.62 -4.23 -9.16
N PRO A 129 17.86 -4.37 -9.69
CA PRO A 129 19.07 -4.37 -8.86
C PRO A 129 19.33 -3.08 -8.09
N ASP A 130 18.93 -1.92 -8.65
CA ASP A 130 19.19 -0.61 -8.05
C ASP A 130 18.24 -0.28 -6.89
N MET A 131 17.27 -1.15 -6.60
CA MET A 131 16.51 -1.09 -5.35
C MET A 131 17.39 -1.55 -4.19
N THR A 132 18.23 -0.63 -3.71
CA THR A 132 19.17 -0.90 -2.62
C THR A 132 18.45 -1.15 -1.30
N ILE A 133 19.12 -1.83 -0.37
CA ILE A 133 18.55 -2.05 0.98
C ILE A 133 18.20 -0.73 1.68
N TRP A 134 18.96 0.33 1.44
CA TRP A 134 18.71 1.64 2.01
C TRP A 134 17.41 2.26 1.49
N PHE A 135 17.13 2.11 0.18
CA PHE A 135 15.86 2.54 -0.39
C PHE A 135 14.70 1.72 0.18
N ILE A 136 14.86 0.40 0.27
CA ILE A 136 13.85 -0.51 0.80
C ILE A 136 13.48 -0.13 2.24
N VAL A 137 14.48 0.08 3.10
CA VAL A 137 14.27 0.48 4.50
C VAL A 137 13.59 1.86 4.58
N ALA A 138 14.04 2.82 3.78
CA ALA A 138 13.42 4.16 3.75
C ALA A 138 11.96 4.09 3.30
N TYR A 139 11.66 3.31 2.28
CA TYR A 139 10.30 3.07 1.80
C TYR A 139 9.44 2.37 2.86
N ASP A 140 9.98 1.34 3.52
CA ASP A 140 9.25 0.59 4.55
C ASP A 140 8.89 1.50 5.73
N ILE A 141 9.84 2.33 6.21
CA ILE A 141 9.59 3.30 7.28
C ILE A 141 8.55 4.33 6.82
N TRP A 142 8.69 4.89 5.63
CA TRP A 142 7.72 5.84 5.08
C TRP A 142 6.32 5.24 4.98
N ASN A 143 6.20 4.04 4.43
CA ASN A 143 4.90 3.40 4.24
C ASN A 143 4.26 2.94 5.55
N PHE A 144 5.07 2.49 6.51
CA PHE A 144 4.61 2.20 7.87
C PHE A 144 4.07 3.46 8.54
N THR A 145 4.80 4.58 8.43
CA THR A 145 4.37 5.89 8.95
C THR A 145 3.08 6.35 8.30
N TYR A 146 2.93 6.15 6.98
CA TYR A 146 1.70 6.43 6.26
C TYR A 146 0.50 5.67 6.86
N THR A 147 0.63 4.36 7.05
CA THR A 147 -0.45 3.55 7.64
C THR A 147 -0.70 3.90 9.10
N TYR A 148 0.35 4.18 9.86
CA TYR A 148 0.25 4.60 11.26
C TYR A 148 -0.48 5.94 11.42
N ASN A 149 -0.18 6.89 10.56
CA ASN A 149 -0.78 8.21 10.62
C ASN A 149 -2.26 8.22 10.19
N ASN A 150 -2.59 7.44 9.15
CA ASN A 150 -3.95 7.46 8.58
C ASN A 150 -4.87 6.43 9.23
N LEU A 151 -4.41 5.20 9.45
CA LEU A 151 -5.20 4.11 9.99
C LEU A 151 -4.47 3.39 11.12
N PRO A 152 -4.26 4.06 12.26
CA PRO A 152 -3.44 3.56 13.35
C PRO A 152 -3.93 2.23 13.92
N THR A 153 -5.23 1.98 13.88
CA THR A 153 -5.84 0.75 14.41
C THR A 153 -5.49 -0.52 13.61
N HIS A 154 -5.00 -0.38 12.38
CA HIS A 154 -4.66 -1.51 11.48
C HIS A 154 -3.20 -1.52 11.05
N THR A 155 -2.37 -0.67 11.61
CA THR A 155 -0.97 -0.47 11.20
C THR A 155 -0.13 -1.74 11.30
N TRP A 156 -0.30 -2.52 12.36
CA TRP A 156 0.48 -3.73 12.58
C TRP A 156 0.27 -4.77 11.49
N TYR A 157 -0.97 -5.02 11.09
CA TYR A 157 -1.27 -5.97 10.03
C TYR A 157 -0.75 -5.49 8.68
N CYS A 158 -1.01 -4.23 8.36
CA CYS A 158 -0.50 -3.63 7.13
C CYS A 158 1.04 -3.62 7.11
N GLY A 159 1.69 -3.18 8.19
CA GLY A 159 3.13 -3.07 8.28
C GLY A 159 3.80 -4.44 8.13
N VAL A 160 3.41 -5.43 8.90
CA VAL A 160 4.04 -6.76 8.87
C VAL A 160 3.78 -7.46 7.53
N ALA A 161 2.53 -7.56 7.11
CA ALA A 161 2.18 -8.31 5.91
C ALA A 161 2.68 -7.65 4.61
N LEU A 162 2.57 -6.32 4.52
CA LEU A 162 2.89 -5.60 3.29
C LEU A 162 4.36 -5.18 3.17
N LEU A 163 5.06 -4.98 4.28
CA LEU A 163 6.40 -4.41 4.29
C LEU A 163 7.47 -5.43 4.66
N LEU A 164 7.33 -6.08 5.81
CA LEU A 164 8.36 -7.01 6.26
C LEU A 164 8.41 -8.29 5.42
N ALA A 165 7.26 -8.80 4.96
CA ALA A 165 7.25 -10.02 4.16
C ALA A 165 8.05 -9.89 2.84
N PRO A 166 7.84 -8.88 1.98
CA PRO A 166 8.65 -8.71 0.77
C PRO A 166 10.10 -8.35 1.08
N THR A 167 10.36 -7.63 2.17
CA THR A 167 11.72 -7.25 2.57
C THR A 167 12.52 -8.46 3.02
N PHE A 168 11.95 -9.35 3.83
CA PHE A 168 12.58 -10.61 4.19
C PHE A 168 12.72 -11.55 3.01
N ALA A 169 11.71 -11.63 2.13
CA ALA A 169 11.83 -12.43 0.92
C ALA A 169 13.00 -11.96 0.04
N ASN A 170 13.16 -10.64 -0.13
CA ASN A 170 14.29 -10.07 -0.85
C ASN A 170 15.64 -10.37 -0.17
N ALA A 171 15.70 -10.31 1.15
CA ALA A 171 16.93 -10.54 1.90
C ALA A 171 17.39 -12.01 1.90
N LEU A 172 16.43 -12.94 2.00
CA LEU A 172 16.70 -14.35 2.26
C LEU A 172 16.67 -15.22 0.99
N TRP A 173 15.83 -14.90 0.02
CA TRP A 173 15.61 -15.76 -1.15
C TRP A 173 15.86 -15.11 -2.50
N ASN A 174 15.45 -13.84 -2.65
CA ASN A 174 15.27 -13.24 -3.97
C ASN A 174 15.85 -11.83 -4.03
N LYS A 175 17.18 -11.71 -3.96
CA LYS A 175 17.87 -10.41 -4.04
C LYS A 175 17.56 -9.68 -5.34
N GLY A 176 17.06 -8.44 -5.21
CA GLY A 176 16.61 -7.59 -6.32
C GLY A 176 15.15 -7.79 -6.71
N GLY A 177 14.45 -8.77 -6.13
CA GLY A 177 13.04 -9.05 -6.37
C GLY A 177 12.07 -8.35 -5.43
N TRP A 178 12.54 -7.41 -4.63
CA TRP A 178 11.73 -6.76 -3.60
C TRP A 178 10.44 -6.16 -4.16
N ILE A 179 10.51 -5.43 -5.26
CA ILE A 179 9.33 -4.76 -5.83
C ILE A 179 8.28 -5.75 -6.37
N GLN A 180 8.72 -6.86 -6.96
CA GLN A 180 7.84 -7.94 -7.38
C GLN A 180 7.11 -8.53 -6.16
N ASN A 181 7.84 -8.86 -5.11
CA ASN A 181 7.27 -9.40 -3.88
C ASN A 181 6.32 -8.40 -3.21
N ARG A 182 6.69 -7.12 -3.23
CA ARG A 182 5.86 -6.04 -2.70
C ARG A 182 4.55 -5.88 -3.47
N ALA A 183 4.57 -6.00 -4.79
CA ALA A 183 3.36 -5.97 -5.60
C ALA A 183 2.45 -7.17 -5.32
N ASN A 184 3.03 -8.37 -5.18
CA ASN A 184 2.28 -9.57 -4.87
C ASN A 184 1.60 -9.49 -3.49
N THR A 185 2.33 -9.04 -2.45
CA THR A 185 1.75 -8.88 -1.12
C THR A 185 0.67 -7.80 -1.09
N LEU A 186 0.85 -6.71 -1.84
CA LEU A 186 -0.17 -5.67 -1.96
C LEU A 186 -1.44 -6.20 -2.66
N ALA A 187 -1.30 -6.98 -3.72
CA ALA A 187 -2.44 -7.55 -4.42
C ALA A 187 -3.22 -8.53 -3.53
N ILE A 188 -2.52 -9.41 -2.83
CA ILE A 188 -3.12 -10.34 -1.86
C ILE A 188 -3.84 -9.55 -0.76
N TRP A 189 -3.18 -8.56 -0.17
CA TRP A 189 -3.78 -7.69 0.84
C TRP A 189 -5.04 -6.99 0.33
N CYS A 190 -5.00 -6.40 -0.87
CA CYS A 190 -6.16 -5.74 -1.45
C CYS A 190 -7.34 -6.71 -1.64
N MET A 191 -7.09 -7.95 -2.07
CA MET A 191 -8.13 -8.96 -2.18
C MET A 191 -8.78 -9.26 -0.83
N PHE A 192 -7.97 -9.46 0.23
CA PHE A 192 -8.49 -9.70 1.57
C PHE A 192 -9.24 -8.50 2.14
N ALA A 193 -8.63 -7.31 2.08
CA ALA A 193 -9.20 -6.10 2.65
C ALA A 193 -10.52 -5.69 1.97
N GLN A 194 -10.73 -6.09 0.73
CA GLN A 194 -11.98 -5.80 0.00
C GLN A 194 -13.06 -6.85 0.20
N VAL A 195 -12.69 -8.10 0.40
CA VAL A 195 -13.65 -9.19 0.62
C VAL A 195 -14.09 -9.25 2.09
N PHE A 196 -13.21 -8.92 3.02
CA PHE A 196 -13.51 -8.96 4.45
C PHE A 196 -13.63 -7.54 5.03
N PRO A 197 -14.82 -6.95 5.06
CA PRO A 197 -15.03 -5.58 5.55
C PRO A 197 -14.58 -5.40 7.01
N LEU A 198 -14.53 -6.47 7.80
CA LEU A 198 -14.05 -6.48 9.17
C LEU A 198 -12.57 -6.10 9.31
N PHE A 199 -11.78 -6.18 8.23
CA PHE A 199 -10.37 -5.78 8.22
C PHE A 199 -10.16 -4.26 8.29
N GLN A 200 -11.15 -3.47 7.92
CA GLN A 200 -11.05 -2.01 7.83
C GLN A 200 -11.92 -1.27 8.84
N VAL A 201 -12.84 -1.99 9.47
CA VAL A 201 -13.73 -1.43 10.50
C VAL A 201 -13.26 -1.84 11.89
N ASP A 202 -13.68 -1.11 12.88
CA ASP A 202 -13.43 -1.45 14.28
C ASP A 202 -13.98 -2.84 14.62
N GLY A 203 -13.09 -3.73 15.02
CA GLY A 203 -13.43 -5.13 15.35
C GLY A 203 -12.28 -5.84 16.02
N ILE A 204 -12.32 -7.16 15.99
CA ILE A 204 -11.29 -8.02 16.60
C ILE A 204 -9.89 -7.84 16.00
N PHE A 205 -9.82 -7.30 14.77
CA PHE A 205 -8.57 -7.02 14.10
C PHE A 205 -8.05 -5.60 14.36
N ALA A 206 -8.83 -4.73 15.02
CA ALA A 206 -8.40 -3.40 15.39
C ALA A 206 -7.50 -3.47 16.63
N THR A 207 -6.28 -2.94 16.49
CA THR A 207 -5.32 -2.84 17.61
C THR A 207 -4.84 -1.39 17.71
N LEU A 208 -4.95 -0.79 18.88
CA LEU A 208 -4.38 0.53 19.14
C LEU A 208 -2.89 0.41 19.42
N PRO A 209 -2.01 1.05 18.65
CA PRO A 209 -0.60 1.14 18.98
C PRO A 209 -0.41 1.90 20.31
N CYS A 210 0.53 1.45 21.15
CA CYS A 210 0.80 2.05 22.47
C CYS A 210 0.99 3.57 22.45
N LEU A 211 1.51 4.13 21.38
CA LEU A 211 1.77 5.57 21.23
C LEU A 211 0.50 6.43 21.11
N LEU A 212 -0.66 5.84 20.84
CA LEU A 212 -1.94 6.53 20.69
C LEU A 212 -2.87 6.40 21.91
N TYR A 213 -2.43 5.76 22.97
CA TYR A 213 -3.22 5.67 24.21
C TYR A 213 -3.56 7.04 24.85
N THR A 214 -2.88 8.08 24.45
CA THR A 214 -3.12 9.45 24.93
C THR A 214 -4.19 10.22 24.13
N SER A 215 -4.60 9.70 22.98
CA SER A 215 -5.65 10.33 22.15
C SER A 215 -6.97 9.56 22.33
N PRO A 216 -8.05 10.21 22.76
CA PRO A 216 -9.34 9.56 22.91
C PRO A 216 -9.81 9.00 21.57
N SER A 217 -10.15 7.72 21.57
CA SER A 217 -10.79 7.06 20.43
C SER A 217 -12.13 7.73 20.10
N PRO A 218 -12.60 7.72 18.85
CA PRO A 218 -13.97 8.13 18.52
C PRO A 218 -15.04 7.44 19.37
N ARG A 219 -14.77 6.24 19.84
CA ARG A 219 -15.66 5.47 20.75
C ARG A 219 -15.78 6.08 22.14
N ASP A 220 -14.74 6.80 22.59
CA ASP A 220 -14.71 7.39 23.94
C ASP A 220 -15.41 8.75 23.99
N ARG A 221 -15.98 9.21 22.87
CA ARG A 221 -16.68 10.49 22.70
C ARG A 221 -18.19 10.33 22.58
N GLY A 222 -18.71 9.15 22.93
CA GLY A 222 -20.15 8.87 22.90
C GLY A 222 -20.98 9.59 23.98
#